data_2767324c2e464824a7a56686a3df4d68
#
_entry.id   2767324c2e464824a7a56686a3df4d68
#
_cell.length_a   1.000
_cell.length_b   1.000
_cell.length_c   1.000
_cell.angle_alpha   90.00
_cell.angle_beta   90.00
_cell.angle_gamma   90.00
#
_symmetry.space_group_name_H-M   'P 1'
#
loop_
_entity.id
_entity.type
_entity.pdbx_description
1 polymer ?
#
loop_
_entity_poly.entity_id
_entity_poly.type
_entity_poly.pdbx_seq_one_letter_code
_entity_poly.pdbx_strand_id
1 'polypeptide(L)'
;MEVLINKGLREFRSDGCFDYNEALAAKKSHESLEAYQKTPLVHLDGLAKKLQISNIMVKDESKRFSLNAFKGLGGSYAMFRIICEF
;
A
#
# COMPACT_ATOMS: atom_id res chain seq x y z
N MET A 1 -22.31 3.67 21.77
CA MET A 1 -21.01 3.45 21.11
C MET A 1 -20.11 4.65 21.38
N GLU A 2 -18.99 4.38 21.96
CA GLU A 2 -18.00 5.44 22.18
C GLU A 2 -17.28 5.74 20.85
N VAL A 3 -17.19 7.02 20.51
CA VAL A 3 -16.48 7.49 19.33
C VAL A 3 -15.22 8.21 19.78
N LEU A 4 -14.08 7.68 19.37
CA LEU A 4 -12.80 8.30 19.65
C LEU A 4 -12.45 9.25 18.49
N ILE A 5 -12.48 10.56 18.78
CA ILE A 5 -12.10 11.56 17.79
C ILE A 5 -10.61 11.87 17.95
N ASN A 6 -9.85 11.62 16.89
CA ASN A 6 -8.43 11.98 16.87
C ASN A 6 -8.27 13.48 16.63
N LYS A 7 -8.12 14.24 17.73
CA LYS A 7 -7.83 15.68 17.68
C LYS A 7 -6.36 16.00 17.45
N GLY A 8 -5.51 14.99 17.41
CA GLY A 8 -4.06 15.14 17.23
C GLY A 8 -3.60 15.04 15.78
N LEU A 9 -4.51 15.10 14.79
CA LEU A 9 -4.15 15.13 13.38
C LEU A 9 -3.31 16.37 13.11
N ARG A 10 -2.03 16.14 12.95
CA ARG A 10 -1.05 17.17 12.57
C ARG A 10 -0.64 16.96 11.13
N GLU A 11 -0.19 18.03 10.50
CA GLU A 11 0.44 17.95 9.20
C GLU A 11 1.60 16.95 9.24
N PHE A 12 1.60 16.03 8.29
CA PHE A 12 2.68 15.05 8.17
C PHE A 12 3.98 15.77 7.82
N ARG A 13 4.99 15.60 8.67
CA ARG A 13 6.34 16.08 8.40
C ARG A 13 7.22 14.89 8.08
N SER A 14 7.70 14.83 6.84
CA SER A 14 8.70 13.86 6.46
C SER A 14 10.03 14.18 7.14
N ASP A 15 10.64 13.15 7.73
CA ASP A 15 12.01 13.23 8.25
C ASP A 15 13.07 13.08 7.15
N GLY A 16 12.66 13.04 5.89
CA GLY A 16 13.52 12.81 4.73
C GLY A 16 13.72 11.34 4.36
N CYS A 17 13.26 10.40 5.19
CA CYS A 17 13.33 8.96 4.88
C CYS A 17 12.23 8.52 3.92
N PHE A 18 11.08 9.16 4.03
CA PHE A 18 9.90 8.82 3.22
C PHE A 18 9.39 10.07 2.52
N ASP A 19 9.73 10.23 1.27
CA ASP A 19 9.23 11.32 0.45
C ASP A 19 8.47 10.80 -0.79
N TYR A 20 7.83 11.74 -1.48
CA TYR A 20 7.03 11.42 -2.66
C TYR A 20 7.88 10.85 -3.80
N ASN A 21 9.10 11.34 -3.97
CA ASN A 21 9.99 10.90 -5.04
C ASN A 21 10.46 9.46 -4.81
N GLU A 22 10.75 9.09 -3.56
CA GLU A 22 11.06 7.71 -3.20
C GLU A 22 9.87 6.79 -3.45
N ALA A 23 8.66 7.22 -3.13
CA ALA A 23 7.45 6.46 -3.41
C ALA A 23 7.25 6.24 -4.92
N LEU A 24 7.50 7.26 -5.74
CA LEU A 24 7.44 7.14 -7.20
C LEU A 24 8.52 6.21 -7.76
N ALA A 25 9.73 6.27 -7.21
CA ALA A 25 10.82 5.37 -7.61
C ALA A 25 10.47 3.92 -7.33
N ALA A 26 9.96 3.63 -6.14
CA ALA A 26 9.48 2.30 -5.76
C ALA A 26 8.36 1.82 -6.68
N LYS A 27 7.39 2.68 -6.96
CA LYS A 27 6.28 2.37 -7.87
C LYS A 27 6.79 2.02 -9.27
N LYS A 28 7.67 2.82 -9.84
CA LYS A 28 8.24 2.56 -11.17
C LYS A 28 9.02 1.24 -11.21
N SER A 29 9.79 0.96 -10.17
CA SER A 29 10.50 -0.31 -10.05
C SER A 29 9.55 -1.50 -10.04
N HIS A 30 8.47 -1.43 -9.26
CA HIS A 30 7.47 -2.50 -9.22
C HIS A 30 6.75 -2.67 -10.57
N GLU A 31 6.37 -1.58 -11.21
CA GLU A 31 5.69 -1.60 -12.51
C GLU A 31 6.58 -2.15 -13.64
N SER A 32 7.91 -2.11 -13.49
CA SER A 32 8.85 -2.68 -14.47
C SER A 32 8.98 -4.21 -14.38
N LEU A 33 8.50 -4.81 -13.31
CA LEU A 33 8.54 -6.27 -13.16
C LEU A 33 7.51 -6.94 -14.07
N GLU A 34 7.93 -7.95 -14.82
CA GLU A 34 7.05 -8.67 -15.74
C GLU A 34 5.82 -9.26 -15.06
N ALA A 35 6.00 -9.74 -13.83
CA ALA A 35 4.92 -10.31 -13.03
C ALA A 35 4.05 -9.27 -12.32
N TYR A 36 4.32 -7.97 -12.50
CA TYR A 36 3.53 -6.92 -11.85
C TYR A 36 2.12 -6.85 -12.43
N GLN A 37 1.16 -6.84 -11.54
CA GLN A 37 -0.24 -6.55 -11.86
C GLN A 37 -0.82 -5.64 -10.81
N LYS A 38 -1.63 -4.69 -11.25
CA LYS A 38 -2.39 -3.85 -10.34
C LYS A 38 -3.44 -4.69 -9.63
N THR A 39 -3.35 -4.77 -8.32
CA THR A 39 -4.33 -5.50 -7.53
C THR A 39 -5.60 -4.67 -7.31
N PRO A 40 -6.77 -5.32 -7.17
CA PRO A 40 -8.03 -4.61 -7.03
C PRO A 40 -8.18 -3.95 -5.66
N LEU A 41 -8.91 -2.84 -5.65
CA LEU A 41 -9.45 -2.24 -4.44
C LEU A 41 -10.93 -2.60 -4.36
N VAL A 42 -11.29 -3.43 -3.40
CA VAL A 42 -12.64 -3.97 -3.24
C VAL A 42 -13.40 -3.17 -2.20
N HIS A 43 -14.60 -2.74 -2.54
CA HIS A 43 -15.49 -2.06 -1.62
C HIS A 43 -16.45 -3.08 -0.98
N LEU A 44 -16.47 -3.08 0.35
CA LEU A 44 -17.35 -3.96 1.14
C LEU A 44 -18.55 -3.17 1.66
N ASP A 45 -19.42 -2.74 0.76
CA ASP A 45 -20.54 -1.86 1.07
C ASP A 45 -21.55 -2.51 2.02
N GLY A 46 -21.84 -3.79 1.82
CA GLY A 46 -22.74 -4.54 2.70
C GLY A 46 -22.23 -4.62 4.14
N LEU A 47 -20.93 -4.86 4.31
CA LEU A 47 -20.31 -4.91 5.63
C LEU A 47 -20.26 -3.52 6.28
N ALA A 48 -19.92 -2.49 5.49
CA ALA A 48 -19.92 -1.10 5.97
C ALA A 48 -21.31 -0.71 6.51
N LYS A 49 -22.36 -1.02 5.75
CA LYS A 49 -23.74 -0.76 6.18
C LYS A 49 -24.10 -1.52 7.46
N LYS A 50 -23.72 -2.78 7.56
CA LYS A 50 -23.99 -3.60 8.75
C LYS A 50 -23.29 -3.05 9.99
N LEU A 51 -22.08 -2.53 9.83
CA LEU A 51 -21.27 -1.96 10.92
C LEU A 51 -21.54 -0.46 11.14
N GLN A 52 -22.41 0.15 10.36
CA GLN A 52 -22.78 1.57 10.46
C GLN A 52 -21.55 2.51 10.30
N ILE A 53 -20.65 2.18 9.39
CA ILE A 53 -19.52 3.03 9.03
C ILE A 53 -19.59 3.41 7.55
N SER A 54 -18.92 4.50 7.17
CA SER A 54 -19.05 5.09 5.84
C SER A 54 -18.55 4.16 4.74
N ASN A 55 -17.35 3.63 4.89
CA ASN A 55 -16.70 2.80 3.88
C ASN A 55 -15.82 1.72 4.51
N ILE A 56 -15.79 0.58 3.89
CA ILE A 56 -14.75 -0.44 4.11
C ILE A 56 -14.16 -0.77 2.75
N MET A 57 -12.87 -0.60 2.60
CA MET A 57 -12.15 -0.92 1.39
C MET A 57 -11.03 -1.90 1.70
N VAL A 58 -10.90 -2.92 0.87
CA VAL A 58 -9.85 -3.94 0.98
C VAL A 58 -8.97 -3.88 -0.25
N LYS A 59 -7.69 -3.61 -0.06
CA LYS A 59 -6.69 -3.78 -1.11
C LYS A 59 -6.38 -5.27 -1.20
N ASP A 60 -6.92 -5.92 -2.23
CA ASP A 60 -6.82 -7.37 -2.36
C ASP A 60 -5.48 -7.78 -2.97
N GLU A 61 -4.56 -8.21 -2.12
CA GLU A 61 -3.23 -8.66 -2.48
C GLU A 61 -3.13 -10.19 -2.68
N SER A 62 -4.27 -10.89 -2.71
CA SER A 62 -4.30 -12.36 -2.80
C SER A 62 -3.65 -12.93 -4.06
N LYS A 63 -3.52 -12.12 -5.11
CA LYS A 63 -2.88 -12.52 -6.37
C LYS A 63 -1.60 -11.78 -6.70
N ARG A 64 -1.04 -11.08 -5.71
CA ARG A 64 0.21 -10.34 -5.91
C ARG A 64 1.36 -11.28 -6.28
N PHE A 65 1.93 -11.12 -7.46
CA PHE A 65 3.04 -11.93 -8.00
C PHE A 65 2.76 -13.45 -7.96
N SER A 66 1.52 -13.87 -7.96
CA SER A 66 1.13 -15.28 -7.73
C SER A 66 1.63 -15.86 -6.40
N LEU A 67 2.03 -15.01 -5.47
CA LEU A 67 2.55 -15.41 -4.15
C LEU A 67 1.51 -15.25 -3.02
N ASN A 68 0.33 -14.76 -3.33
CA ASN A 68 -0.75 -14.50 -2.38
C ASN A 68 -0.36 -13.56 -1.22
N ALA A 69 0.65 -12.71 -1.42
CA ALA A 69 1.17 -11.83 -0.38
C ALA A 69 1.79 -10.55 -0.94
N PHE A 70 1.56 -9.44 -0.25
CA PHE A 70 2.14 -8.15 -0.60
C PHE A 70 3.65 -8.05 -0.27
N LYS A 71 4.19 -8.94 0.54
CA LYS A 71 5.58 -8.88 1.02
C LYS A 71 6.63 -8.90 -0.11
N GLY A 72 6.29 -9.47 -1.26
CA GLY A 72 7.15 -9.45 -2.42
C GLY A 72 7.47 -8.04 -2.95
N LEU A 73 6.63 -7.05 -2.68
CA LEU A 73 6.85 -5.66 -3.10
C LEU A 73 8.08 -5.05 -2.42
N GLY A 74 8.13 -5.11 -1.09
CA GLY A 74 9.26 -4.53 -0.35
C GLY A 74 10.57 -5.26 -0.61
N GLY A 75 10.54 -6.59 -0.59
CA GLY A 75 11.72 -7.41 -0.85
C GLY A 75 12.32 -7.20 -2.23
N SER A 76 11.48 -7.18 -3.27
CA SER A 76 11.94 -6.95 -4.64
C SER A 76 12.55 -5.56 -4.84
N TYR A 77 11.97 -4.54 -4.23
CA TYR A 77 12.51 -3.19 -4.31
C TYR A 77 13.84 -3.05 -3.55
N ALA A 78 13.95 -3.64 -2.38
CA ALA A 78 15.20 -3.65 -1.62
C ALA A 78 16.33 -4.35 -2.40
N MET A 79 16.06 -5.48 -3.01
CA MET A 79 17.02 -6.18 -3.87
C MET A 79 17.41 -5.36 -5.09
N PHE A 80 16.44 -4.74 -5.74
CA PHE A 80 16.67 -3.86 -6.89
C PHE A 80 17.62 -2.71 -6.51
N ARG A 81 17.38 -2.05 -5.38
CA ARG A 81 18.24 -0.97 -4.90
C ARG A 81 19.67 -1.45 -4.68
N ILE A 82 19.85 -2.57 -4.01
CA ILE A 82 21.19 -3.15 -3.77
C ILE A 82 21.92 -3.44 -5.07
N ILE A 83 21.24 -4.04 -6.04
CA ILE A 83 21.87 -4.41 -7.32
C ILE A 83 22.21 -3.17 -8.14
N CYS A 84 21.35 -2.16 -8.17
CA CYS A 84 21.58 -0.97 -8.98
C CYS A 84 22.56 0.04 -8.36
N GLU A 85 22.78 -0.02 -7.06
CA GLU A 85 23.71 0.86 -6.34
C GLU A 85 25.15 0.29 -6.31
N PHE A 86 25.31 -0.93 -6.76
CA PHE A 86 26.60 -1.59 -6.96
C PHE A 86 26.94 -1.69 -8.46
#